data_320cbd450a475e3670a5aae13d775b3b
#
_entry.id   320cbd450a475e3670a5aae13d775b3b
#
_cell.length_a   1.000
_cell.length_b   1.000
_cell.length_c   1.000
_cell.angle_alpha   90.00
_cell.angle_beta   90.00
_cell.angle_gamma   90.00
#
_symmetry.space_group_name_H-M   'P 1'
#
loop_
_entity.id
_entity.type
_entity.pdbx_description
1 polymer ?
#
loop_
_entity_poly.entity_id
_entity_poly.type
_entity_poly.pdbx_seq_one_letter_code
_entity_poly.pdbx_strand_id
1 'polypeptide(L)'
;THRHRGVVSAVTLEGSWGYYEYDWVARPGDFVYELPGTAHTLYSDDPNGMKALFWLNGAIEFFDDEANYEFTADVFWFIDHYVSYCEANNIPVNKDMFM
;
A
#
# COMPACT_ATOMS: atom_id res chain seq x y z
N THR A 1 9.40 3.65 3.91
CA THR A 1 9.52 4.49 2.71
C THR A 1 9.38 3.63 1.47
N HIS A 2 8.65 4.12 0.50
CA HIS A 2 8.43 3.41 -0.76
C HIS A 2 8.30 4.40 -1.92
N ARG A 3 8.39 3.85 -3.13
CA ARG A 3 8.23 4.61 -4.37
C ARG A 3 7.43 3.77 -5.36
N HIS A 4 6.44 4.38 -6.01
CA HIS A 4 5.64 3.69 -7.02
C HIS A 4 6.25 3.86 -8.41
N ARG A 5 6.23 2.79 -9.19
CA ARG A 5 6.65 2.81 -10.59
C ARG A 5 5.57 3.30 -11.52
N GLY A 6 4.31 3.16 -11.13
CA GLY A 6 3.15 3.63 -11.90
C GLY A 6 2.31 4.61 -11.09
N VAL A 7 1.19 5.02 -11.66
CA VAL A 7 0.24 5.88 -10.97
C VAL A 7 -0.50 5.11 -9.89
N VAL A 8 -0.95 5.84 -8.86
CA VAL A 8 -1.70 5.28 -7.74
C VAL A 8 -2.96 6.10 -7.54
N SER A 9 -4.06 5.41 -7.32
CA SER A 9 -5.32 6.00 -6.87
C SER A 9 -5.72 5.35 -5.56
N ALA A 10 -6.23 6.12 -4.62
CA ALA A 10 -6.65 5.60 -3.34
C ALA A 10 -7.92 6.26 -2.84
N VAL A 11 -8.76 5.47 -2.17
CA VAL A 11 -9.93 5.95 -1.43
C VAL A 11 -9.80 5.46 0.00
N THR A 12 -9.93 6.39 0.96
CA THR A 12 -9.92 6.05 2.37
C THR A 12 -11.28 5.52 2.77
N LEU A 13 -11.30 4.34 3.40
CA LEU A 13 -12.54 3.70 3.88
C LEU A 13 -12.76 3.94 5.36
N GLU A 14 -11.71 3.83 6.17
CA GLU A 14 -11.77 4.02 7.63
C GLU A 14 -10.49 4.70 8.10
N GLY A 15 -10.59 5.46 9.19
CA GLY A 15 -9.45 6.09 9.84
C GLY A 15 -8.86 7.23 9.03
N SER A 16 -7.59 7.50 9.27
CA SER A 16 -6.87 8.57 8.58
C SER A 16 -5.43 8.14 8.31
N TRP A 17 -4.83 8.71 7.26
CA TRP A 17 -3.47 8.41 6.88
C TRP A 17 -2.87 9.55 6.07
N GLY A 18 -1.57 9.55 5.92
CA GLY A 18 -0.87 10.52 5.12
C GLY A 18 0.55 10.06 4.81
N TYR A 19 1.33 10.97 4.24
CA TYR A 19 2.76 10.79 4.04
C TYR A 19 3.51 11.85 4.82
N TYR A 20 4.58 11.48 5.51
CA TYR A 20 5.37 12.44 6.29
C TYR A 20 5.91 13.60 5.45
N GLU A 21 6.08 13.36 4.16
CA GLU A 21 6.63 14.36 3.23
C GLU A 21 5.62 15.41 2.77
N TYR A 22 4.33 15.25 3.10
CA TYR A 22 3.25 16.14 2.67
C TYR A 22 2.39 16.58 3.85
N ASP A 23 1.67 17.69 3.66
CA ASP A 23 0.85 18.29 4.73
C ASP A 23 -0.57 17.75 4.81
N TRP A 24 -1.04 17.08 3.77
CA TRP A 24 -2.42 16.60 3.74
C TRP A 24 -2.60 15.32 4.59
N VAL A 25 -3.83 15.15 5.05
CA VAL A 25 -4.29 13.94 5.73
C VAL A 25 -5.54 13.45 5.02
N ALA A 26 -5.53 12.19 4.61
CA ALA A 26 -6.68 11.55 3.98
C ALA A 26 -7.61 10.99 5.04
N ARG A 27 -8.91 11.30 4.93
CA ARG A 27 -9.98 10.85 5.83
C ARG A 27 -11.02 10.05 5.07
N PRO A 28 -11.95 9.37 5.74
CA PRO A 28 -12.95 8.54 5.06
C PRO A 28 -13.65 9.30 3.92
N GLY A 29 -13.64 8.70 2.73
CA GLY A 29 -14.19 9.29 1.52
C GLY A 29 -13.22 10.11 0.70
N ASP A 30 -12.05 10.46 1.25
CA ASP A 30 -11.04 11.22 0.52
C ASP A 30 -10.38 10.37 -0.56
N PHE A 31 -10.18 11.00 -1.73
CA PHE A 31 -9.52 10.40 -2.88
C PHE A 31 -8.12 11.00 -3.03
N VAL A 32 -7.14 10.12 -3.21
CA VAL A 32 -5.74 10.51 -3.43
C VAL A 32 -5.29 9.98 -4.77
N TYR A 33 -4.67 10.84 -5.57
CA TYR A 33 -4.05 10.46 -6.84
C TYR A 33 -2.58 10.83 -6.82
N GLU A 34 -1.72 9.88 -7.13
CA GLU A 34 -0.27 10.05 -7.05
C GLU A 34 0.39 9.72 -8.37
N LEU A 35 1.27 10.61 -8.80
CA LEU A 35 2.15 10.37 -9.94
C LEU A 35 3.31 9.45 -9.53
N PRO A 36 3.87 8.69 -10.47
CA PRO A 36 4.97 7.78 -10.16
C PRO A 36 6.26 8.53 -9.82
N GLY A 37 7.17 7.84 -9.13
CA GLY A 37 8.55 8.27 -8.95
C GLY A 37 8.88 8.99 -7.67
N THR A 38 7.89 9.53 -6.94
CA THR A 38 8.13 10.20 -5.67
C THR A 38 8.25 9.18 -4.54
N ALA A 39 9.34 9.28 -3.78
CA ALA A 39 9.52 8.45 -2.58
C ALA A 39 8.84 9.11 -1.38
N HIS A 40 8.07 8.32 -0.62
CA HIS A 40 7.34 8.84 0.54
C HIS A 40 7.11 7.74 1.58
N THR A 41 6.79 8.19 2.79
CA THR A 41 6.60 7.29 3.94
C THR A 41 5.18 7.43 4.45
N LEU A 42 4.40 6.36 4.32
CA LEU A 42 3.02 6.31 4.79
C LEU A 42 2.98 6.21 6.31
N TYR A 43 2.07 6.96 6.92
CA TYR A 43 1.79 6.88 8.35
C TYR A 43 0.30 6.97 8.62
N SER A 44 -0.11 6.50 9.80
CA SER A 44 -1.44 6.73 10.35
C SER A 44 -1.31 7.08 11.83
N ASP A 45 -1.89 8.21 12.23
CA ASP A 45 -1.99 8.62 13.64
C ASP A 45 -3.31 8.20 14.27
N ASP A 46 -4.18 7.55 13.53
CA ASP A 46 -5.47 7.11 14.07
C ASP A 46 -5.24 5.95 15.04
N PRO A 47 -5.76 6.02 16.29
CA PRO A 47 -5.57 4.96 17.28
C PRO A 47 -6.17 3.62 16.84
N ASN A 48 -7.13 3.62 15.93
CA ASN A 48 -7.74 2.40 15.38
C ASN A 48 -7.13 2.01 14.03
N GLY A 49 -6.08 2.69 13.59
CA GLY A 49 -5.44 2.45 12.29
C GLY A 49 -6.21 3.05 11.14
N MET A 50 -6.02 2.49 9.96
CA MET A 50 -6.68 2.97 8.76
C MET A 50 -7.00 1.81 7.82
N LYS A 51 -7.99 2.04 6.95
CA LYS A 51 -8.30 1.13 5.86
C LYS A 51 -8.48 1.97 4.61
N ALA A 52 -7.77 1.62 3.55
CA ALA A 52 -7.86 2.30 2.28
C ALA A 52 -7.80 1.30 1.13
N LEU A 53 -8.47 1.64 0.04
CA LEU A 53 -8.41 0.86 -1.18
C LEU A 53 -7.47 1.57 -2.14
N PHE A 54 -6.43 0.86 -2.57
CA PHE A 54 -5.43 1.37 -3.49
C PHE A 54 -5.54 0.66 -4.84
N TRP A 55 -5.52 1.44 -5.91
CA TRP A 55 -5.30 0.93 -7.27
C TRP A 55 -3.86 1.26 -7.65
N LEU A 56 -3.08 0.20 -7.91
CA LEU A 56 -1.65 0.34 -8.21
C LEU A 56 -1.39 -0.14 -9.63
N ASN A 57 -0.74 0.71 -10.41
CA ASN A 57 -0.22 0.30 -11.71
C ASN A 57 1.29 0.09 -11.56
N GLY A 58 1.78 -1.10 -11.97
CA GLY A 58 3.18 -1.44 -11.86
C GLY A 58 3.59 -1.86 -10.45
N ALA A 59 4.85 -1.66 -10.13
CA ALA A 59 5.46 -2.17 -8.90
C ALA A 59 5.66 -1.06 -7.86
N ILE A 60 5.83 -1.48 -6.61
CA ILE A 60 6.25 -0.63 -5.50
C ILE A 60 7.66 -1.03 -5.09
N GLU A 61 8.54 -0.06 -4.98
CA GLU A 61 9.89 -0.28 -4.45
C GLU A 61 9.94 0.20 -3.00
N PHE A 62 10.46 -0.66 -2.11
CA PHE A 62 10.58 -0.36 -0.68
C PHE A 62 12.03 -0.08 -0.32
N PHE A 63 12.21 0.89 0.58
CA PHE A 63 13.51 1.33 1.07
C PHE A 63 13.52 1.31 2.60
N ASP A 64 14.70 1.08 3.17
CA ASP A 64 14.88 1.17 4.62
C ASP A 64 14.97 2.64 5.09
N ASP A 65 15.20 2.84 6.40
CA ASP A 65 15.27 4.17 6.99
C ASP A 65 16.49 4.97 6.51
N GLU A 66 17.49 4.31 5.94
CA GLU A 66 18.70 4.93 5.38
C GLU A 66 18.61 5.12 3.86
N ALA A 67 17.43 4.93 3.29
CA ALA A 67 17.15 5.03 1.86
C ALA A 67 17.84 3.96 1.00
N ASN A 68 18.20 2.84 1.60
CA ASN A 68 18.71 1.68 0.87
C ASN A 68 17.55 0.84 0.34
N TYR A 69 17.67 0.39 -0.91
CA TYR A 69 16.68 -0.49 -1.52
C TYR A 69 16.59 -1.83 -0.75
N GLU A 70 15.37 -2.25 -0.46
CA GLU A 70 15.11 -3.53 0.19
C GLU A 70 14.52 -4.57 -0.77
N PHE A 71 13.35 -4.27 -1.34
CA PHE A 71 12.67 -5.20 -2.24
C PHE A 71 11.64 -4.46 -3.10
N THR A 72 11.16 -5.16 -4.13
CA THR A 72 10.10 -4.68 -5.02
C THR A 72 8.88 -5.58 -4.88
N ALA A 73 7.71 -4.99 -4.69
CA ALA A 73 6.44 -5.69 -4.65
C ALA A 73 5.68 -5.42 -5.96
N ASP A 74 5.38 -6.49 -6.68
CA ASP A 74 4.52 -6.47 -7.86
C ASP A 74 3.28 -7.35 -7.62
N VAL A 75 2.48 -7.59 -8.65
CA VAL A 75 1.29 -8.42 -8.51
C VAL A 75 1.64 -9.83 -8.04
N PHE A 76 2.77 -10.38 -8.47
CA PHE A 76 3.19 -11.73 -8.07
C PHE A 76 3.60 -11.76 -6.60
N TRP A 77 4.26 -10.70 -6.13
CA TRP A 77 4.61 -10.57 -4.72
C TRP A 77 3.35 -10.52 -3.85
N PHE A 78 2.33 -9.77 -4.26
CA PHE A 78 1.07 -9.67 -3.51
C PHE A 78 0.31 -10.99 -3.49
N ILE A 79 0.31 -11.73 -4.60
CA ILE A 79 -0.31 -13.06 -4.67
C ILE A 79 0.38 -13.99 -3.68
N ASP A 80 1.71 -14.08 -3.72
CA ASP A 80 2.48 -14.94 -2.83
C ASP A 80 2.29 -14.56 -1.37
N HIS A 81 2.25 -13.28 -1.07
CA HIS A 81 2.03 -12.77 0.29
C HIS A 81 0.65 -13.17 0.81
N TYR A 82 -0.38 -13.00 -0.01
CA TYR A 82 -1.75 -13.39 0.34
C TYR A 82 -1.85 -14.90 0.61
N VAL A 83 -1.34 -15.72 -0.29
CA VAL A 83 -1.39 -17.17 -0.16
C VAL A 83 -0.62 -17.62 1.10
N SER A 84 0.57 -17.10 1.31
CA SER A 84 1.39 -17.43 2.49
C SER A 84 0.71 -17.04 3.79
N TYR A 85 0.06 -15.89 3.83
CA TYR A 85 -0.70 -15.44 5.00
C TYR A 85 -1.88 -16.38 5.27
N CYS A 86 -2.63 -16.76 4.24
CA CYS A 86 -3.75 -17.70 4.39
C CYS A 86 -3.28 -19.04 4.92
N GLU A 87 -2.20 -19.58 4.38
CA GLU A 87 -1.64 -20.87 4.84
C GLU A 87 -1.17 -20.80 6.29
N ALA A 88 -0.48 -19.72 6.67
CA ALA A 88 0.03 -19.55 8.02
C ALA A 88 -1.07 -19.39 9.06
N ASN A 89 -2.26 -18.94 8.67
CA ASN A 89 -3.38 -18.65 9.56
C ASN A 89 -4.58 -19.61 9.37
N ASN A 90 -4.41 -20.69 8.63
CA ASN A 90 -5.47 -21.67 8.34
C ASN A 90 -6.72 -21.03 7.71
N ILE A 91 -6.51 -20.06 6.84
CA ILE A 91 -7.59 -19.40 6.10
C ILE A 91 -7.63 -19.99 4.69
N PRO A 92 -8.79 -20.40 4.18
CA PRO A 92 -8.89 -20.89 2.80
C PRO A 92 -8.51 -19.78 1.81
N VAL A 93 -7.65 -20.14 0.84
CA VAL A 93 -7.29 -19.20 -0.23
C VAL A 93 -8.51 -19.01 -1.14
N ASN A 94 -8.88 -17.75 -1.39
CA ASN A 94 -9.94 -17.44 -2.36
C ASN A 94 -9.34 -17.44 -3.77
N LYS A 95 -9.49 -18.56 -4.46
CA LYS A 95 -8.94 -18.76 -5.81
C LYS A 95 -9.67 -17.93 -6.87
N ASP A 96 -10.87 -17.45 -6.58
CA ASP A 96 -11.65 -16.60 -7.50
C ASP A 96 -11.06 -15.20 -7.64
N MET A 97 -10.11 -14.83 -6.78
CA MET A 97 -9.39 -13.56 -6.90
C MET A 97 -8.33 -13.57 -8.01
N PHE A 98 -7.96 -14.74 -8.50
CA PHE A 98 -6.91 -14.91 -9.50
C PHE A 98 -7.54 -15.29 -10.84
N MET A 99 -7.40 -14.41 -11.81
CA MET A 99 -7.92 -14.65 -13.15
C MET A 99 -6.80 -14.89 -14.15
#